data_406569e5c1581cb96ce0d586a399b2d8
#
_entry.id   406569e5c1581cb96ce0d586a399b2d8
#
_cell.length_a   1.000
_cell.length_b   1.000
_cell.length_c   1.000
_cell.angle_alpha   90.00
_cell.angle_beta   90.00
_cell.angle_gamma   90.00
#
_symmetry.space_group_name_H-M   'P 1'
#
loop_
_entity.id
_entity.type
_entity.pdbx_description
1 polymer ?
#
loop_
_entity_poly.entity_id
_entity_poly.type
_entity_poly.pdbx_seq_one_letter_code
_entity_poly.pdbx_strand_id
1 'polypeptide(L)'
;MGKKVKYLINSHYHGDHVFGNQVFSDTTIISTYVTERMCKEKNKIEDYEKEKLDMNHYLFQLKKQIDSTEDTIIKASLINQYQEMSKVLEDLSQLQIVLPSMLFEEKLTITGADRTVELYCLGGGHSPSDTFMYLPKEKIAFMGDIVTEDLHVPIYNPEDFLSILKRVKQIDISKIVPGHGNVSDLALCDTLIEYLSLITHLAKEAIQNKLPLEEFASGFAIPIEYREWKGVNGIKANLTTIYTYLQKAKKSTF
;
A
#
# COMPACT_ATOMS: atom_id res chain seq x y z
N MET A 1 -33.38 -2.55 10.76
CA MET A 1 -32.52 -3.73 11.04
C MET A 1 -31.34 -3.68 10.09
N GLY A 2 -30.12 -3.58 10.60
CA GLY A 2 -28.90 -3.62 9.78
C GLY A 2 -28.73 -5.03 9.17
N LYS A 3 -28.37 -5.11 7.89
CA LYS A 3 -28.02 -6.40 7.28
C LYS A 3 -26.68 -6.86 7.86
N LYS A 4 -26.58 -8.16 8.21
CA LYS A 4 -25.30 -8.76 8.66
C LYS A 4 -24.31 -8.74 7.49
N VAL A 5 -23.07 -8.31 7.75
CA VAL A 5 -21.97 -8.42 6.79
C VAL A 5 -21.71 -9.92 6.56
N LYS A 6 -21.68 -10.34 5.30
CA LYS A 6 -21.47 -11.73 4.92
C LYS A 6 -20.04 -11.98 4.46
N TYR A 7 -19.48 -11.02 3.76
CA TYR A 7 -18.11 -11.08 3.22
C TYR A 7 -17.36 -9.81 3.58
N LEU A 8 -16.10 -9.98 3.98
CA LEU A 8 -15.11 -8.93 4.14
C LEU A 8 -13.98 -9.21 3.16
N ILE A 9 -13.50 -8.21 2.45
CA ILE A 9 -12.41 -8.37 1.48
C ILE A 9 -11.19 -7.62 1.98
N ASN A 10 -10.05 -8.31 2.13
CA ASN A 10 -8.77 -7.66 2.35
C ASN A 10 -8.07 -7.44 1.02
N SER A 11 -7.73 -6.20 0.72
CA SER A 11 -7.00 -5.83 -0.50
C SER A 11 -5.57 -6.35 -0.47
N HIS A 12 -4.87 -6.19 0.66
CA HIS A 12 -3.50 -6.63 0.89
C HIS A 12 -3.23 -6.79 2.40
N TYR A 13 -1.98 -7.07 2.80
CA TYR A 13 -1.64 -7.52 4.17
C TYR A 13 -1.29 -6.41 5.16
N HIS A 14 -1.19 -5.13 4.76
CA HIS A 14 -0.81 -4.06 5.68
C HIS A 14 -1.82 -3.91 6.83
N GLY A 15 -1.33 -3.48 7.99
CA GLY A 15 -2.09 -3.50 9.23
C GLY A 15 -3.40 -2.71 9.19
N ASP A 16 -3.37 -1.53 8.60
CA ASP A 16 -4.54 -0.66 8.41
C ASP A 16 -5.64 -1.25 7.53
N HIS A 17 -5.32 -2.32 6.74
CA HIS A 17 -6.28 -3.05 5.91
C HIS A 17 -6.73 -4.39 6.51
N VAL A 18 -6.06 -4.92 7.55
CA VAL A 18 -6.37 -6.24 8.10
C VAL A 18 -6.59 -6.28 9.61
N PHE A 19 -6.10 -5.29 10.37
CA PHE A 19 -6.26 -5.31 11.84
C PHE A 19 -7.72 -5.18 12.28
N GLY A 20 -8.58 -4.59 11.44
CA GLY A 20 -10.02 -4.56 11.65
C GLY A 20 -10.74 -5.90 11.46
N ASN A 21 -10.09 -6.94 10.95
CA ASN A 21 -10.70 -8.25 10.70
C ASN A 21 -11.32 -8.84 11.96
N GLN A 22 -10.72 -8.63 13.13
CA GLN A 22 -11.20 -9.13 14.42
C GLN A 22 -12.63 -8.69 14.76
N VAL A 23 -13.06 -7.51 14.28
CA VAL A 23 -14.43 -6.99 14.49
C VAL A 23 -15.45 -7.78 13.66
N PHE A 24 -14.99 -8.49 12.63
CA PHE A 24 -15.79 -9.26 11.69
C PHE A 24 -15.53 -10.78 11.78
N SER A 25 -15.20 -11.28 12.97
CA SER A 25 -14.81 -12.69 13.18
C SER A 25 -15.84 -13.71 12.69
N ASP A 26 -17.15 -13.36 12.71
CA ASP A 26 -18.25 -14.20 12.21
C ASP A 26 -18.46 -14.09 10.67
N THR A 27 -17.60 -13.37 9.97
CA THR A 27 -17.75 -13.06 8.55
C THR A 27 -16.74 -13.88 7.74
N THR A 28 -17.08 -14.32 6.54
CA THR A 28 -16.11 -14.90 5.62
C THR A 28 -15.18 -13.83 5.11
N ILE A 29 -13.90 -13.89 5.49
CA ILE A 29 -12.88 -12.95 5.06
C ILE A 29 -12.21 -13.52 3.81
N ILE A 30 -12.20 -12.73 2.74
CA ILE A 30 -11.72 -13.13 1.41
C ILE A 30 -10.45 -12.38 1.07
N SER A 31 -9.41 -13.08 0.61
CA SER A 31 -8.20 -12.48 0.06
C SER A 31 -7.44 -13.51 -0.81
N THR A 32 -6.23 -13.16 -1.25
CA THR A 32 -5.36 -14.10 -1.96
C THR A 32 -4.56 -14.98 -1.00
N TYR A 33 -4.06 -16.13 -1.51
CA TYR A 33 -3.11 -16.98 -0.79
C TYR A 33 -1.85 -16.22 -0.36
N VAL A 34 -1.38 -15.30 -1.21
CA VAL A 34 -0.18 -14.49 -0.91
C VAL A 34 -0.46 -13.53 0.23
N THR A 35 -1.59 -12.82 0.20
CA THR A 35 -2.00 -11.91 1.28
C THR A 35 -2.14 -12.64 2.61
N GLU A 36 -2.80 -13.81 2.62
CA GLU A 36 -2.96 -14.64 3.83
C GLU A 36 -1.61 -15.06 4.42
N ARG A 37 -0.69 -15.52 3.55
CA ARG A 37 0.68 -15.87 3.96
C ARG A 37 1.41 -14.66 4.54
N MET A 38 1.33 -13.50 3.89
CA MET A 38 1.97 -12.27 4.37
C MET A 38 1.40 -11.81 5.71
N CYS A 39 0.09 -11.95 5.95
CA CYS A 39 -0.51 -11.70 7.26
C CYS A 39 0.09 -12.60 8.33
N LYS A 40 0.27 -13.90 8.06
CA LYS A 40 0.92 -14.84 8.98
C LYS A 40 2.37 -14.49 9.29
N GLU A 41 3.12 -14.05 8.28
CA GLU A 41 4.56 -13.81 8.41
C GLU A 41 4.88 -12.42 8.97
N LYS A 42 4.10 -11.39 8.62
CA LYS A 42 4.43 -9.98 8.89
C LYS A 42 3.60 -9.36 10.02
N ASN A 43 2.36 -9.84 10.23
CA ASN A 43 1.47 -9.27 11.23
C ASN A 43 1.39 -10.15 12.50
N LYS A 44 2.21 -11.20 12.59
CA LYS A 44 2.22 -12.10 13.73
C LYS A 44 2.73 -11.39 14.98
N ILE A 45 1.97 -11.47 16.05
CA ILE A 45 2.38 -11.03 17.38
C ILE A 45 2.74 -12.30 18.16
N GLU A 46 4.02 -12.56 18.34
CA GLU A 46 4.51 -13.74 19.09
C GLU A 46 4.71 -13.42 20.57
N ASP A 47 5.15 -12.21 20.87
CA ASP A 47 5.47 -11.72 22.21
C ASP A 47 4.99 -10.27 22.32
N TYR A 48 3.90 -10.08 23.02
CA TYR A 48 3.28 -8.77 23.22
C TYR A 48 4.24 -7.76 23.87
N GLU A 49 4.98 -8.16 24.90
CA GLU A 49 5.89 -7.26 25.61
C GLU A 49 7.05 -6.82 24.70
N LYS A 50 7.54 -7.73 23.86
CA LYS A 50 8.56 -7.41 22.85
C LYS A 50 8.01 -6.44 21.81
N GLU A 51 6.84 -6.74 21.23
CA GLU A 51 6.21 -5.84 20.23
C GLU A 51 5.96 -4.44 20.81
N LYS A 52 5.52 -4.37 22.05
CA LYS A 52 5.33 -3.11 22.77
C LYS A 52 6.64 -2.34 22.97
N LEU A 53 7.71 -3.04 23.31
CA LEU A 53 9.05 -2.42 23.43
C LEU A 53 9.55 -1.91 22.08
N ASP A 54 9.43 -2.71 21.04
CA ASP A 54 9.85 -2.35 19.67
C ASP A 54 9.05 -1.15 19.15
N MET A 55 7.74 -1.12 19.40
CA MET A 55 6.89 0.02 19.02
C MET A 55 7.24 1.29 19.82
N ASN A 56 7.48 1.19 21.12
CA ASN A 56 7.93 2.34 21.92
C ASN A 56 9.29 2.86 21.43
N HIS A 57 10.22 1.96 21.08
CA HIS A 57 11.50 2.36 20.51
C HIS A 57 11.31 3.09 19.17
N TYR A 58 10.45 2.55 18.30
CA TYR A 58 10.12 3.18 17.03
C TYR A 58 9.52 4.57 17.21
N LEU A 59 8.53 4.74 18.08
CA LEU A 59 7.94 6.04 18.40
C LEU A 59 8.97 7.02 18.96
N PHE A 60 9.89 6.56 19.79
CA PHE A 60 10.99 7.39 20.29
C PHE A 60 11.91 7.89 19.17
N GLN A 61 12.23 7.03 18.19
CA GLN A 61 13.02 7.43 17.02
C GLN A 61 12.26 8.42 16.13
N LEU A 62 10.96 8.21 15.90
CA LEU A 62 10.13 9.16 15.16
C LEU A 62 10.11 10.52 15.85
N LYS A 63 9.97 10.55 17.17
CA LYS A 63 9.98 11.81 17.93
C LYS A 63 11.31 12.56 17.77
N LYS A 64 12.44 11.87 17.82
CA LYS A 64 13.75 12.47 17.55
C LYS A 64 13.82 13.06 16.14
N GLN A 65 13.32 12.35 15.14
CA GLN A 65 13.27 12.85 13.76
C GLN A 65 12.40 14.11 13.64
N ILE A 66 11.21 14.11 14.27
CA ILE A 66 10.32 15.27 14.32
C ILE A 66 11.03 16.50 14.93
N ASP A 67 11.74 16.29 16.04
CA ASP A 67 12.42 17.38 16.77
C ASP A 67 13.61 17.94 15.98
N SER A 68 14.31 17.11 15.19
CA SER A 68 15.49 17.50 14.39
C SER A 68 15.15 17.97 12.97
N THR A 69 13.92 17.79 12.50
CA THR A 69 13.51 18.14 11.12
C THR A 69 13.08 19.59 11.03
N GLU A 70 13.75 20.37 10.16
CA GLU A 70 13.40 21.76 9.87
C GLU A 70 12.36 21.90 8.75
N ASP A 71 12.34 20.95 7.79
CA ASP A 71 11.36 20.93 6.70
C ASP A 71 9.96 20.68 7.26
N THR A 72 9.07 21.66 7.12
CA THR A 72 7.72 21.66 7.69
C THR A 72 6.84 20.57 7.10
N ILE A 73 7.04 20.19 5.84
CA ILE A 73 6.25 19.17 5.14
C ILE A 73 6.67 17.77 5.64
N ILE A 74 7.97 17.52 5.68
CA ILE A 74 8.50 16.25 6.22
C ILE A 74 8.11 16.12 7.70
N LYS A 75 8.21 17.20 8.47
CA LYS A 75 7.81 17.23 9.88
C LYS A 75 6.34 16.88 10.07
N ALA A 76 5.45 17.44 9.25
CA ALA A 76 4.03 17.12 9.30
C ALA A 76 3.76 15.65 8.98
N SER A 77 4.46 15.08 7.99
CA SER A 77 4.37 13.66 7.65
C SER A 77 4.83 12.74 8.79
N LEU A 78 5.94 13.08 9.44
CA LEU A 78 6.44 12.35 10.62
C LEU A 78 5.49 12.43 11.81
N ILE A 79 4.87 13.59 12.04
CA ILE A 79 3.86 13.77 13.11
C ILE A 79 2.65 12.88 12.84
N ASN A 80 2.13 12.83 11.60
CA ASN A 80 1.05 11.94 11.22
C ASN A 80 1.40 10.48 11.52
N GLN A 81 2.58 10.03 11.06
CA GLN A 81 3.04 8.66 11.30
C GLN A 81 3.16 8.35 12.80
N TYR A 82 3.68 9.28 13.59
CA TYR A 82 3.76 9.13 15.04
C TYR A 82 2.38 8.97 15.68
N GLN A 83 1.40 9.78 15.27
CA GLN A 83 0.04 9.71 15.79
C GLN A 83 -0.67 8.39 15.44
N GLU A 84 -0.50 7.91 14.21
CA GLU A 84 -1.07 6.64 13.76
C GLU A 84 -0.45 5.47 14.53
N MET A 85 0.87 5.41 14.63
CA MET A 85 1.56 4.35 15.37
C MET A 85 1.29 4.39 16.88
N SER A 86 1.08 5.58 17.46
CA SER A 86 0.67 5.70 18.86
C SER A 86 -0.69 5.06 19.14
N LYS A 87 -1.65 5.22 18.21
CA LYS A 87 -2.96 4.54 18.31
C LYS A 87 -2.83 3.02 18.21
N VAL A 88 -1.99 2.54 17.29
CA VAL A 88 -1.72 1.10 17.18
C VAL A 88 -1.13 0.57 18.51
N LEU A 89 -0.22 1.31 19.15
CA LEU A 89 0.35 0.92 20.45
C LEU A 89 -0.71 0.88 21.57
N GLU A 90 -1.64 1.84 21.59
CA GLU A 90 -2.74 1.87 22.56
C GLU A 90 -3.63 0.61 22.48
N ASP A 91 -3.91 0.18 21.24
CA ASP A 91 -4.78 -0.97 20.97
C ASP A 91 -4.05 -2.31 20.89
N LEU A 92 -2.71 -2.30 20.93
CA LEU A 92 -1.87 -3.48 20.69
C LEU A 92 -2.25 -4.67 21.60
N SER A 93 -2.60 -4.40 22.86
CA SER A 93 -2.97 -5.46 23.84
C SER A 93 -4.27 -6.18 23.50
N GLN A 94 -5.12 -5.59 22.68
CA GLN A 94 -6.41 -6.13 22.26
C GLN A 94 -6.38 -6.63 20.81
N LEU A 95 -5.26 -6.41 20.10
CA LEU A 95 -5.13 -6.78 18.71
C LEU A 95 -5.05 -8.29 18.54
N GLN A 96 -5.99 -8.83 17.78
CA GLN A 96 -6.03 -10.23 17.37
C GLN A 96 -5.92 -10.32 15.86
N ILE A 97 -4.92 -11.05 15.39
CA ILE A 97 -4.73 -11.24 13.94
C ILE A 97 -5.69 -12.32 13.46
N VAL A 98 -6.74 -11.90 12.76
CA VAL A 98 -7.72 -12.79 12.13
C VAL A 98 -7.41 -12.91 10.65
N LEU A 99 -7.12 -14.13 10.21
CA LEU A 99 -6.69 -14.41 8.85
C LEU A 99 -7.86 -14.55 7.87
N PRO A 100 -7.67 -14.28 6.58
CA PRO A 100 -8.61 -14.64 5.55
C PRO A 100 -8.94 -16.13 5.56
N SER A 101 -10.22 -16.47 5.37
CA SER A 101 -10.74 -17.84 5.41
C SER A 101 -11.20 -18.39 4.05
N MET A 102 -11.40 -17.51 3.06
CA MET A 102 -11.67 -17.86 1.67
C MET A 102 -10.58 -17.25 0.79
N LEU A 103 -9.85 -18.10 0.08
CA LEU A 103 -8.67 -17.68 -0.67
C LEU A 103 -8.88 -17.89 -2.18
N PHE A 104 -8.36 -16.97 -2.99
CA PHE A 104 -8.34 -17.05 -4.44
C PHE A 104 -6.96 -16.66 -5.00
N GLU A 105 -6.74 -16.86 -6.30
CA GLU A 105 -5.47 -16.51 -6.95
C GLU A 105 -5.57 -15.20 -7.75
N GLU A 106 -6.23 -15.23 -8.91
CA GLU A 106 -6.24 -14.09 -9.83
C GLU A 106 -7.60 -13.40 -9.90
N LYS A 107 -8.68 -14.17 -9.91
CA LYS A 107 -10.04 -13.65 -10.00
C LYS A 107 -11.02 -14.49 -9.19
N LEU A 108 -11.94 -13.80 -8.49
CA LEU A 108 -13.11 -14.42 -7.85
C LEU A 108 -14.36 -13.61 -8.20
N THR A 109 -15.43 -14.29 -8.63
CA THR A 109 -16.71 -13.66 -8.89
C THR A 109 -17.75 -14.13 -7.89
N ILE A 110 -18.42 -13.19 -7.22
CA ILE A 110 -19.50 -13.45 -6.29
C ILE A 110 -20.78 -12.91 -6.91
N THR A 111 -21.71 -13.80 -7.28
CA THR A 111 -23.00 -13.42 -7.89
C THR A 111 -24.09 -13.49 -6.84
N GLY A 112 -24.70 -12.35 -6.58
CA GLY A 112 -25.92 -12.22 -5.76
C GLY A 112 -27.17 -12.06 -6.63
N ALA A 113 -28.34 -11.91 -5.99
CA ALA A 113 -29.61 -11.71 -6.71
C ALA A 113 -29.62 -10.41 -7.54
N ASP A 114 -29.08 -9.33 -6.98
CA ASP A 114 -29.18 -7.99 -7.56
C ASP A 114 -27.85 -7.43 -8.06
N ARG A 115 -26.73 -8.03 -7.65
CA ARG A 115 -25.39 -7.49 -7.86
C ARG A 115 -24.35 -8.59 -8.03
N THR A 116 -23.43 -8.35 -8.94
CA THR A 116 -22.18 -9.13 -9.08
C THR A 116 -21.02 -8.33 -8.52
N VAL A 117 -20.14 -9.00 -7.80
CA VAL A 117 -18.88 -8.47 -7.30
C VAL A 117 -17.75 -9.27 -7.93
N GLU A 118 -16.79 -8.61 -8.52
CA GLU A 118 -15.58 -9.22 -9.06
C GLU A 118 -14.38 -8.76 -8.24
N LEU A 119 -13.59 -9.72 -7.77
CA LEU A 119 -12.30 -9.48 -7.13
C LEU A 119 -11.21 -9.81 -8.13
N TYR A 120 -10.23 -8.92 -8.26
CA TYR A 120 -9.09 -9.10 -9.14
C TYR A 120 -7.79 -8.95 -8.36
N CYS A 121 -6.87 -9.88 -8.55
CA CYS A 121 -5.46 -9.73 -8.22
C CYS A 121 -4.67 -9.77 -9.52
N LEU A 122 -4.11 -8.63 -9.91
CA LEU A 122 -3.36 -8.49 -11.16
C LEU A 122 -1.86 -8.61 -10.97
N GLY A 123 -1.43 -8.98 -9.75
CA GLY A 123 -0.04 -9.08 -9.33
C GLY A 123 0.23 -8.26 -8.08
N GLY A 124 1.51 -8.00 -7.82
CA GLY A 124 1.97 -7.22 -6.68
C GLY A 124 2.74 -5.99 -7.12
N GLY A 125 2.20 -4.80 -6.85
CA GLY A 125 2.81 -3.52 -7.16
C GLY A 125 3.14 -2.71 -5.91
N HIS A 126 2.12 -2.45 -5.09
CA HIS A 126 2.24 -1.83 -3.79
C HIS A 126 2.71 -2.85 -2.73
N SER A 127 2.14 -4.04 -2.75
CA SER A 127 2.49 -5.17 -1.89
C SER A 127 2.78 -6.42 -2.75
N PRO A 128 3.21 -7.55 -2.18
CA PRO A 128 3.41 -8.80 -2.94
C PRO A 128 2.14 -9.32 -3.63
N SER A 129 0.95 -8.87 -3.22
CA SER A 129 -0.32 -9.28 -3.80
C SER A 129 -1.38 -8.23 -3.49
N ASP A 130 -1.81 -7.52 -4.51
CA ASP A 130 -2.77 -6.43 -4.40
C ASP A 130 -4.10 -6.81 -5.07
N THR A 131 -5.17 -6.78 -4.28
CA THR A 131 -6.53 -7.09 -4.72
C THR A 131 -7.37 -5.83 -4.77
N PHE A 132 -8.20 -5.70 -5.82
CA PHE A 132 -9.26 -4.72 -5.87
C PHE A 132 -10.62 -5.38 -6.12
N MET A 133 -11.67 -4.71 -5.67
CA MET A 133 -13.05 -5.13 -5.85
C MET A 133 -13.73 -4.25 -6.91
N TYR A 134 -14.40 -4.87 -7.88
CA TYR A 134 -15.11 -4.18 -8.94
C TYR A 134 -16.60 -4.56 -8.95
N LEU A 135 -17.45 -3.58 -9.14
CA LEU A 135 -18.90 -3.71 -9.31
C LEU A 135 -19.25 -3.39 -10.78
N PRO A 136 -19.39 -4.40 -11.67
CA PRO A 136 -19.48 -4.17 -13.11
C PRO A 136 -20.74 -3.34 -13.51
N LYS A 137 -21.87 -3.58 -12.85
CA LYS A 137 -23.12 -2.88 -13.14
C LYS A 137 -23.03 -1.40 -12.74
N GLU A 138 -22.42 -1.10 -11.62
CA GLU A 138 -22.27 0.25 -11.09
C GLU A 138 -21.04 0.96 -11.63
N LYS A 139 -20.12 0.22 -12.26
CA LYS A 139 -18.82 0.70 -12.74
C LYS A 139 -17.97 1.35 -11.63
N ILE A 140 -18.04 0.80 -10.42
CA ILE A 140 -17.31 1.27 -9.24
C ILE A 140 -16.21 0.26 -8.89
N ALA A 141 -14.98 0.75 -8.67
CA ALA A 141 -13.87 -0.07 -8.20
C ALA A 141 -13.37 0.42 -6.84
N PHE A 142 -13.18 -0.50 -5.89
CA PHE A 142 -12.54 -0.29 -4.59
C PHE A 142 -11.12 -0.82 -4.70
N MET A 143 -10.15 0.07 -4.76
CA MET A 143 -8.82 -0.24 -5.28
C MET A 143 -7.81 -0.70 -4.23
N GLY A 144 -8.12 -0.57 -2.91
CA GLY A 144 -7.03 -0.65 -1.92
C GLY A 144 -5.89 0.29 -2.32
N ASP A 145 -4.67 -0.04 -1.94
CA ASP A 145 -3.52 0.83 -2.16
C ASP A 145 -2.88 0.72 -3.55
N ILE A 146 -3.51 -0.03 -4.47
CA ILE A 146 -3.21 0.06 -5.91
C ILE A 146 -3.45 1.50 -6.40
N VAL A 147 -4.48 2.17 -5.87
CA VAL A 147 -4.76 3.57 -6.17
C VAL A 147 -4.96 4.33 -4.88
N THR A 148 -4.16 5.37 -4.71
CA THR A 148 -4.22 6.31 -3.59
C THR A 148 -4.18 7.74 -4.10
N GLU A 149 -4.72 8.68 -3.33
CA GLU A 149 -4.67 10.09 -3.64
C GLU A 149 -3.60 10.77 -2.78
N ASP A 150 -2.70 11.50 -3.44
CA ASP A 150 -1.67 12.34 -2.81
C ASP A 150 -0.86 11.61 -1.70
N LEU A 151 -0.42 10.37 -2.00
CA LEU A 151 0.32 9.53 -1.06
C LEU A 151 1.56 8.91 -1.73
N HIS A 152 2.72 9.05 -1.09
CA HIS A 152 3.93 8.29 -1.40
C HIS A 152 3.79 6.85 -0.89
N VAL A 153 2.89 6.11 -1.52
CA VAL A 153 2.60 4.71 -1.16
C VAL A 153 3.86 3.84 -1.28
N PRO A 154 4.09 2.88 -0.37
CA PRO A 154 5.19 1.92 -0.52
C PRO A 154 5.14 1.20 -1.87
N ILE A 155 6.31 0.97 -2.46
CA ILE A 155 6.46 0.29 -3.76
C ILE A 155 7.18 -1.03 -3.53
N TYR A 156 6.50 -2.13 -3.86
CA TYR A 156 7.08 -3.47 -3.82
C TYR A 156 7.78 -3.82 -5.15
N ASN A 157 7.07 -3.65 -6.27
CA ASN A 157 7.58 -3.90 -7.62
C ASN A 157 7.13 -2.77 -8.56
N PRO A 158 8.04 -1.90 -9.01
CA PRO A 158 7.68 -0.72 -9.80
C PRO A 158 7.14 -1.05 -11.20
N GLU A 159 7.62 -2.12 -11.84
CA GLU A 159 7.18 -2.51 -13.19
C GLU A 159 5.80 -3.15 -13.14
N ASP A 160 5.57 -4.06 -12.19
CA ASP A 160 4.26 -4.66 -11.98
C ASP A 160 3.24 -3.60 -11.58
N PHE A 161 3.61 -2.64 -10.73
CA PHE A 161 2.71 -1.56 -10.32
C PHE A 161 2.23 -0.74 -11.53
N LEU A 162 3.16 -0.31 -12.39
CA LEU A 162 2.81 0.38 -13.63
C LEU A 162 1.94 -0.48 -14.56
N SER A 163 2.23 -1.77 -14.66
CA SER A 163 1.44 -2.73 -15.45
C SER A 163 0.02 -2.85 -14.93
N ILE A 164 -0.14 -2.99 -13.60
CA ILE A 164 -1.45 -3.09 -12.93
C ILE A 164 -2.28 -1.84 -13.21
N LEU A 165 -1.74 -0.64 -13.00
CA LEU A 165 -2.45 0.61 -13.25
C LEU A 165 -2.90 0.75 -14.70
N LYS A 166 -2.05 0.39 -15.67
CA LYS A 166 -2.40 0.38 -17.10
C LYS A 166 -3.53 -0.62 -17.42
N ARG A 167 -3.54 -1.79 -16.78
CA ARG A 167 -4.60 -2.80 -16.95
C ARG A 167 -5.91 -2.32 -16.32
N VAL A 168 -5.86 -1.69 -15.15
CA VAL A 168 -7.04 -1.08 -14.50
C VAL A 168 -7.70 -0.06 -15.41
N LYS A 169 -6.93 0.76 -16.12
CA LYS A 169 -7.46 1.74 -17.10
C LYS A 169 -8.18 1.13 -18.30
N GLN A 170 -8.04 -0.17 -18.55
CA GLN A 170 -8.78 -0.87 -19.61
C GLN A 170 -10.14 -1.38 -19.14
N ILE A 171 -10.44 -1.31 -17.84
CA ILE A 171 -11.73 -1.71 -17.27
C ILE A 171 -12.70 -0.53 -17.35
N ASP A 172 -13.97 -0.82 -17.63
CA ASP A 172 -15.02 0.20 -17.71
C ASP A 172 -15.41 0.72 -16.32
N ILE A 173 -14.52 1.49 -15.70
CA ILE A 173 -14.67 2.08 -14.37
C ILE A 173 -15.08 3.54 -14.52
N SER A 174 -16.14 3.95 -13.84
CA SER A 174 -16.57 5.36 -13.76
C SER A 174 -16.24 6.01 -12.42
N LYS A 175 -16.08 5.21 -11.36
CA LYS A 175 -15.69 5.70 -10.03
C LYS A 175 -14.64 4.80 -9.39
N ILE A 176 -13.65 5.43 -8.81
CA ILE A 176 -12.62 4.81 -7.99
C ILE A 176 -12.82 5.20 -6.53
N VAL A 177 -12.83 4.19 -5.66
CA VAL A 177 -12.67 4.34 -4.22
C VAL A 177 -11.24 3.93 -3.91
N PRO A 178 -10.33 4.87 -3.68
CA PRO A 178 -8.93 4.57 -3.39
C PRO A 178 -8.78 3.96 -2.00
N GLY A 179 -7.63 3.35 -1.71
CA GLY A 179 -7.31 2.88 -0.36
C GLY A 179 -7.18 4.05 0.61
N HIS A 180 -6.52 5.11 0.17
CA HIS A 180 -6.39 6.37 0.90
C HIS A 180 -6.75 7.54 -0.02
N GLY A 181 -7.58 8.47 0.48
CA GLY A 181 -8.03 9.64 -0.25
C GLY A 181 -9.53 9.69 -0.52
N ASN A 182 -9.94 10.58 -1.39
CA ASN A 182 -11.33 10.82 -1.73
C ASN A 182 -11.80 9.94 -2.90
N VAL A 183 -13.10 9.69 -2.97
CA VAL A 183 -13.70 9.02 -4.14
C VAL A 183 -13.47 9.88 -5.39
N SER A 184 -12.98 9.27 -6.45
CA SER A 184 -12.55 9.94 -7.68
C SER A 184 -12.87 9.08 -8.91
N ASP A 185 -12.08 9.23 -9.96
CA ASP A 185 -12.16 8.49 -11.22
C ASP A 185 -10.78 7.98 -11.67
N LEU A 186 -10.68 7.55 -12.93
CA LEU A 186 -9.44 7.01 -13.51
C LEU A 186 -8.30 8.02 -13.62
N ALA A 187 -8.53 9.33 -13.41
CA ALA A 187 -7.46 10.33 -13.40
C ALA A 187 -6.43 10.07 -12.28
N LEU A 188 -6.86 9.48 -11.13
CA LEU A 188 -5.91 9.05 -10.11
C LEU A 188 -4.90 8.02 -10.62
N CYS A 189 -5.33 7.11 -11.49
CA CYS A 189 -4.41 6.15 -12.13
C CYS A 189 -3.40 6.86 -13.02
N ASP A 190 -3.80 7.91 -13.75
CA ASP A 190 -2.88 8.69 -14.59
C ASP A 190 -1.84 9.40 -13.75
N THR A 191 -2.26 10.07 -12.70
CA THR A 191 -1.36 10.75 -11.74
C THR A 191 -0.33 9.77 -11.13
N LEU A 192 -0.77 8.57 -10.71
CA LEU A 192 0.14 7.55 -10.17
C LEU A 192 1.08 6.97 -11.25
N ILE A 193 0.61 6.78 -12.49
CA ILE A 193 1.45 6.34 -13.60
C ILE A 193 2.54 7.37 -13.89
N GLU A 194 2.20 8.66 -13.92
CA GLU A 194 3.15 9.75 -14.12
C GLU A 194 4.19 9.77 -13.00
N TYR A 195 3.75 9.74 -11.75
CA TYR A 195 4.62 9.70 -10.58
C TYR A 195 5.59 8.50 -10.60
N LEU A 196 5.06 7.27 -10.74
CA LEU A 196 5.87 6.06 -10.76
C LEU A 196 6.84 6.02 -11.95
N SER A 197 6.40 6.50 -13.11
CA SER A 197 7.24 6.58 -14.30
C SER A 197 8.39 7.55 -14.10
N LEU A 198 8.13 8.72 -13.50
CA LEU A 198 9.13 9.73 -13.22
C LEU A 198 10.21 9.21 -12.25
N ILE A 199 9.81 8.71 -11.07
CA ILE A 199 10.79 8.23 -10.08
C ILE A 199 11.56 7.00 -10.58
N THR A 200 10.93 6.14 -11.40
CA THR A 200 11.59 5.01 -12.04
C THR A 200 12.60 5.48 -13.10
N HIS A 201 12.25 6.50 -13.88
CA HIS A 201 13.14 7.10 -14.87
C HIS A 201 14.38 7.72 -14.22
N LEU A 202 14.21 8.52 -13.17
CA LEU A 202 15.30 9.14 -12.42
C LEU A 202 16.23 8.10 -11.78
N ALA A 203 15.70 6.99 -11.28
CA ALA A 203 16.51 5.89 -10.78
C ALA A 203 17.32 5.20 -11.92
N LYS A 204 16.74 5.04 -13.11
CA LYS A 204 17.45 4.53 -14.30
C LYS A 204 18.60 5.44 -14.70
N GLU A 205 18.38 6.75 -14.74
CA GLU A 205 19.43 7.73 -15.05
C GLU A 205 20.56 7.70 -13.99
N ALA A 206 20.22 7.62 -12.71
CA ALA A 206 21.21 7.49 -11.63
C ALA A 206 22.09 6.24 -11.84
N ILE A 207 21.50 5.09 -12.17
CA ILE A 207 22.22 3.84 -12.45
C ILE A 207 23.09 3.96 -13.70
N GLN A 208 22.61 4.61 -14.76
CA GLN A 208 23.38 4.83 -16.01
C GLN A 208 24.59 5.72 -15.76
N ASN A 209 24.42 6.75 -14.96
CA ASN A 209 25.47 7.69 -14.53
C ASN A 209 26.37 7.13 -13.43
N LYS A 210 26.17 5.86 -13.01
CA LYS A 210 26.92 5.19 -11.94
C LYS A 210 26.86 5.93 -10.58
N LEU A 211 25.80 6.70 -10.36
CA LEU A 211 25.55 7.37 -9.08
C LEU A 211 25.22 6.32 -8.02
N PRO A 212 25.95 6.25 -6.88
CA PRO A 212 25.65 5.30 -5.83
C PRO A 212 24.24 5.49 -5.25
N LEU A 213 23.61 4.39 -4.82
CA LEU A 213 22.26 4.42 -4.23
C LEU A 213 22.12 5.45 -3.11
N GLU A 214 23.09 5.49 -2.19
CA GLU A 214 23.05 6.40 -1.04
C GLU A 214 23.06 7.88 -1.48
N GLU A 215 23.91 8.21 -2.46
CA GLU A 215 23.97 9.56 -3.03
C GLU A 215 22.68 9.91 -3.79
N PHE A 216 22.15 8.97 -4.59
CA PHE A 216 20.90 9.15 -5.29
C PHE A 216 19.74 9.40 -4.32
N ALA A 217 19.57 8.52 -3.32
CA ALA A 217 18.43 8.60 -2.40
C ALA A 217 18.51 9.79 -1.42
N SER A 218 19.73 10.23 -1.02
CA SER A 218 19.90 11.38 -0.15
C SER A 218 19.89 12.71 -0.89
N GLY A 219 20.33 12.74 -2.15
CA GLY A 219 20.33 13.92 -3.01
C GLY A 219 19.02 14.14 -3.80
N PHE A 220 18.04 13.25 -3.66
CA PHE A 220 16.80 13.31 -4.44
C PHE A 220 15.95 14.51 -4.04
N ALA A 221 15.76 15.43 -4.98
CA ALA A 221 14.81 16.53 -4.84
C ALA A 221 13.43 16.08 -5.31
N ILE A 222 12.48 16.02 -4.40
CA ILE A 222 11.10 15.66 -4.73
C ILE A 222 10.51 16.74 -5.63
N PRO A 223 9.97 16.40 -6.81
CA PRO A 223 9.29 17.36 -7.68
C PRO A 223 8.18 18.07 -6.94
N ILE A 224 7.99 19.35 -7.28
CA ILE A 224 7.10 20.25 -6.54
C ILE A 224 5.67 19.73 -6.49
N GLU A 225 5.21 19.03 -7.54
CA GLU A 225 3.89 18.46 -7.69
C GLU A 225 3.58 17.35 -6.67
N TYR A 226 4.63 16.66 -6.19
CA TYR A 226 4.49 15.52 -5.27
C TYR A 226 5.03 15.83 -3.86
N ARG A 227 5.55 17.04 -3.64
CA ARG A 227 6.23 17.37 -2.39
C ARG A 227 5.30 17.37 -1.17
N GLU A 228 4.05 17.78 -1.36
CA GLU A 228 3.05 17.85 -0.30
C GLU A 228 2.27 16.56 -0.10
N TRP A 229 2.56 15.52 -0.90
CA TRP A 229 1.93 14.23 -0.72
C TRP A 229 2.26 13.62 0.65
N LYS A 230 1.28 12.97 1.25
CA LYS A 230 1.45 12.25 2.52
C LYS A 230 2.53 11.16 2.38
N GLY A 231 3.15 10.78 3.49
CA GLY A 231 4.19 9.73 3.48
C GLY A 231 5.51 10.17 2.84
N VAL A 232 5.73 11.47 2.61
CA VAL A 232 6.93 12.02 1.97
C VAL A 232 8.23 11.61 2.67
N ASN A 233 8.21 11.40 3.98
CA ASN A 233 9.35 10.87 4.73
C ASN A 233 9.73 9.43 4.33
N GLY A 234 8.84 8.68 3.68
CA GLY A 234 9.08 7.33 3.14
C GLY A 234 9.68 7.28 1.74
N ILE A 235 9.79 8.42 1.04
CA ILE A 235 10.25 8.45 -0.37
C ILE A 235 11.62 7.78 -0.57
N LYS A 236 12.54 7.95 0.38
CA LYS A 236 13.87 7.35 0.33
C LYS A 236 13.81 5.82 0.27
N ALA A 237 12.85 5.19 0.97
CA ALA A 237 12.63 3.75 0.91
C ALA A 237 12.14 3.31 -0.48
N ASN A 238 11.22 4.06 -1.09
CA ASN A 238 10.74 3.81 -2.45
C ASN A 238 11.87 3.92 -3.48
N LEU A 239 12.69 4.96 -3.40
CA LEU A 239 13.85 5.13 -4.29
C LEU A 239 14.83 3.97 -4.14
N THR A 240 15.09 3.52 -2.91
CA THR A 240 15.94 2.37 -2.61
C THR A 240 15.39 1.08 -3.24
N THR A 241 14.09 0.85 -3.11
CA THR A 241 13.41 -0.31 -3.71
C THR A 241 13.54 -0.29 -5.23
N ILE A 242 13.18 0.83 -5.87
CA ILE A 242 13.23 0.97 -7.34
C ILE A 242 14.66 0.80 -7.86
N TYR A 243 15.63 1.48 -7.26
CA TYR A 243 17.02 1.41 -7.68
C TYR A 243 17.55 -0.03 -7.58
N THR A 244 17.29 -0.70 -6.46
CA THR A 244 17.73 -2.08 -6.21
C THR A 244 17.06 -3.06 -7.19
N TYR A 245 15.77 -2.89 -7.46
CA TYR A 245 15.03 -3.68 -8.44
C TYR A 245 15.66 -3.56 -9.84
N LEU A 246 15.90 -2.34 -10.29
CA LEU A 246 16.48 -2.07 -11.62
C LEU A 246 17.92 -2.58 -11.77
N GLN A 247 18.72 -2.53 -10.71
CA GLN A 247 20.07 -3.11 -10.70
C GLN A 247 20.04 -4.64 -10.86
N LYS A 248 19.11 -5.32 -10.17
CA LYS A 248 18.95 -6.78 -10.27
C LYS A 248 18.49 -7.20 -11.66
N ALA A 249 17.49 -6.51 -12.22
CA ALA A 249 17.00 -6.77 -13.57
C ALA A 249 18.11 -6.64 -14.64
N LYS A 250 18.99 -5.64 -14.50
CA LYS A 250 20.13 -5.46 -15.39
C LYS A 250 21.15 -6.60 -15.31
N LYS A 251 21.34 -7.22 -14.14
CA LYS A 251 22.28 -8.34 -13.95
C LYS A 251 21.73 -9.67 -14.48
N SER A 252 20.42 -9.85 -14.55
CA SER A 252 19.80 -11.07 -15.06
C SER A 252 19.68 -11.12 -16.59
N THR A 253 20.06 -10.05 -17.27
CA THR A 253 20.00 -9.93 -18.75
C THR A 253 21.38 -10.23 -19.40
N PHE A 254 22.39 -10.59 -18.61
CA PHE A 254 23.73 -11.04 -19.02
C PHE A 254 24.00 -12.44 -18.49
#